data_e0401fb83b69dbaa3ae6e335d6574b4b
#
_entry.id   e0401fb83b69dbaa3ae6e335d6574b4b
#
_cell.length_a   1.000
_cell.length_b   1.000
_cell.length_c   1.000
_cell.angle_alpha   90.00
_cell.angle_beta   90.00
_cell.angle_gamma   90.00
#
_symmetry.space_group_name_H-M   'P 1'
#
loop_
_entity.id
_entity.type
_entity.pdbx_description
1 polymer ?
#
loop_
_entity_poly.entity_id
_entity_poly.type
_entity_poly.pdbx_seq_one_letter_code
_entity_poly.pdbx_strand_id
1 'polypeptide(L)'
;MKNFEKVQQAILISNATNQLVSAGAGSGKTTVMIEKIGNLLLSGEVKVSELLVVTFTVLAANEMKSRLISRLKDELQHTQDETKRTQILDMMEELKTASIDTIDGFNSKTIRKYFYELNLSPNIEIISDATRDYFITRAMKKTMDTLSRDEEKVNIMLDLYGGNRRNFERLQELILDSFYNVSNLYNIDEFLSNSVAEYVAPLKSELIVNQ
;
A
#
# COMPACT_ATOMS: atom_id res chain seq x y z
N MET A 1 -16.33 -31.46 -9.06
CA MET A 1 -16.54 -30.54 -7.91
C MET A 1 -15.31 -30.62 -7.01
N LYS A 2 -14.70 -29.48 -6.68
CA LYS A 2 -13.63 -29.44 -5.68
C LYS A 2 -14.20 -29.77 -4.30
N ASN A 3 -13.54 -30.66 -3.57
CA ASN A 3 -13.97 -31.04 -2.23
C ASN A 3 -13.39 -30.04 -1.21
N PHE A 4 -14.24 -29.17 -0.67
CA PHE A 4 -13.84 -28.17 0.32
C PHE A 4 -14.12 -28.67 1.74
N GLU A 5 -13.20 -28.39 2.66
CA GLU A 5 -13.40 -28.66 4.08
C GLU A 5 -14.52 -27.78 4.68
N LYS A 6 -15.09 -28.20 5.82
CA LYS A 6 -16.22 -27.47 6.46
C LYS A 6 -15.94 -25.97 6.68
N VAL A 7 -14.72 -25.62 7.08
CA VAL A 7 -14.33 -24.21 7.30
C VAL A 7 -14.28 -23.46 5.97
N GLN A 8 -13.73 -24.06 4.94
CA GLN A 8 -13.67 -23.45 3.59
C GLN A 8 -15.08 -23.27 3.02
N GLN A 9 -15.98 -24.24 3.22
CA GLN A 9 -17.39 -24.14 2.83
C GLN A 9 -18.09 -22.99 3.55
N ALA A 10 -17.85 -22.80 4.85
CA ALA A 10 -18.40 -21.68 5.62
C ALA A 10 -17.96 -20.32 5.05
N ILE A 11 -16.72 -20.19 4.57
CA ILE A 11 -16.24 -18.97 3.90
C ILE A 11 -16.98 -18.73 2.58
N LEU A 12 -17.17 -19.78 1.78
CA LEU A 12 -17.83 -19.69 0.48
C LEU A 12 -19.28 -19.22 0.58
N ILE A 13 -20.04 -19.73 1.57
CA ILE A 13 -21.47 -19.42 1.75
C ILE A 13 -21.73 -18.16 2.61
N SER A 14 -20.71 -17.61 3.26
CA SER A 14 -20.87 -16.45 4.13
C SER A 14 -21.18 -15.18 3.32
N ASN A 15 -22.24 -14.47 3.72
CA ASN A 15 -22.66 -13.18 3.17
C ASN A 15 -22.22 -12.00 4.05
N ALA A 16 -21.21 -12.20 4.93
CA ALA A 16 -20.70 -11.11 5.75
C ALA A 16 -20.03 -10.04 4.88
N THR A 17 -20.33 -8.78 5.17
CA THR A 17 -19.78 -7.61 4.45
C THR A 17 -18.25 -7.56 4.54
N ASN A 18 -17.70 -7.93 5.71
CA ASN A 18 -16.27 -7.99 5.93
C ASN A 18 -15.88 -9.40 6.39
N GLN A 19 -14.88 -9.99 5.75
CA GLN A 19 -14.36 -11.30 6.10
C GLN A 19 -12.85 -11.25 6.26
N LEU A 20 -12.35 -11.71 7.41
CA LEU A 20 -10.94 -11.94 7.66
C LEU A 20 -10.68 -13.45 7.69
N VAL A 21 -9.84 -13.93 6.78
CA VAL A 21 -9.44 -15.35 6.71
C VAL A 21 -7.98 -15.49 7.11
N SER A 22 -7.76 -16.06 8.31
CA SER A 22 -6.44 -16.41 8.80
C SER A 22 -6.19 -17.90 8.62
N ALA A 23 -5.12 -18.25 7.93
CA ALA A 23 -4.77 -19.65 7.68
C ALA A 23 -3.28 -19.78 7.28
N GLY A 24 -2.67 -20.92 7.59
CA GLY A 24 -1.27 -21.22 7.26
C GLY A 24 -0.97 -21.28 5.77
N ALA A 25 0.30 -21.36 5.41
CA ALA A 25 0.70 -21.61 4.03
C ALA A 25 0.17 -22.99 3.55
N GLY A 26 -0.23 -23.07 2.29
CA GLY A 26 -0.76 -24.33 1.71
C GLY A 26 -2.21 -24.67 2.09
N SER A 27 -2.88 -23.91 2.94
CA SER A 27 -4.27 -24.17 3.39
C SER A 27 -5.35 -23.94 2.32
N GLY A 28 -4.99 -23.57 1.09
CA GLY A 28 -5.92 -23.31 0.00
C GLY A 28 -6.62 -21.95 0.03
N LYS A 29 -6.11 -20.95 0.78
CA LYS A 29 -6.69 -19.58 0.84
C LYS A 29 -7.01 -19.01 -0.54
N THR A 30 -6.04 -19.03 -1.44
CA THR A 30 -6.23 -18.52 -2.81
C THR A 30 -7.30 -19.29 -3.58
N THR A 31 -7.37 -20.60 -3.40
CA THR A 31 -8.36 -21.44 -4.05
C THR A 31 -9.78 -21.10 -3.58
N VAL A 32 -9.98 -20.94 -2.25
CA VAL A 32 -11.26 -20.54 -1.68
C VAL A 32 -11.66 -19.15 -2.16
N MET A 33 -10.72 -18.21 -2.21
CA MET A 33 -10.97 -16.86 -2.70
C MET A 33 -11.39 -16.84 -4.18
N ILE A 34 -10.70 -17.60 -5.03
CA ILE A 34 -11.07 -17.74 -6.45
C ILE A 34 -12.49 -18.32 -6.61
N GLU A 35 -12.83 -19.37 -5.84
CA GLU A 35 -14.17 -19.95 -5.91
C GLU A 35 -15.23 -18.96 -5.41
N LYS A 36 -14.97 -18.24 -4.34
CA LYS A 36 -15.90 -17.22 -3.83
C LYS A 36 -16.15 -16.10 -4.84
N ILE A 37 -15.08 -15.53 -5.39
CA ILE A 37 -15.20 -14.48 -6.43
C ILE A 37 -15.92 -15.04 -7.66
N GLY A 38 -15.55 -16.24 -8.11
CA GLY A 38 -16.21 -16.89 -9.23
C GLY A 38 -17.71 -17.08 -9.00
N ASN A 39 -18.12 -17.51 -7.81
CA ASN A 39 -19.53 -17.66 -7.46
C ASN A 39 -20.27 -16.32 -7.44
N LEU A 40 -19.70 -15.24 -6.88
CA LEU A 40 -20.27 -13.90 -6.86
C LEU A 40 -20.45 -13.33 -8.27
N LEU A 41 -19.50 -13.56 -9.17
CA LEU A 41 -19.61 -13.16 -10.57
C LEU A 41 -20.71 -13.96 -11.30
N LEU A 42 -20.73 -15.29 -11.13
CA LEU A 42 -21.69 -16.19 -11.79
C LEU A 42 -23.12 -16.02 -11.28
N SER A 43 -23.31 -15.63 -10.01
CA SER A 43 -24.63 -15.28 -9.46
C SER A 43 -25.13 -13.91 -9.91
N GLY A 44 -24.25 -13.06 -10.45
CA GLY A 44 -24.57 -11.68 -10.80
C GLY A 44 -24.64 -10.72 -9.62
N GLU A 45 -24.25 -11.16 -8.42
CA GLU A 45 -24.19 -10.30 -7.23
C GLU A 45 -23.11 -9.21 -7.34
N VAL A 46 -22.03 -9.47 -8.11
CA VAL A 46 -20.92 -8.55 -8.34
C VAL A 46 -20.59 -8.56 -9.84
N LYS A 47 -20.33 -7.39 -10.39
CA LYS A 47 -19.82 -7.25 -11.77
C LYS A 47 -18.30 -7.24 -11.78
N VAL A 48 -17.70 -7.63 -12.91
CA VAL A 48 -16.24 -7.58 -13.07
C VAL A 48 -15.70 -6.17 -12.88
N SER A 49 -16.42 -5.15 -13.31
CA SER A 49 -16.07 -3.73 -13.16
C SER A 49 -16.05 -3.23 -11.70
N GLU A 50 -16.72 -3.95 -10.79
CA GLU A 50 -16.80 -3.64 -9.36
C GLU A 50 -15.73 -4.39 -8.56
N LEU A 51 -14.98 -5.29 -9.22
CA LEU A 51 -14.00 -6.14 -8.58
C LEU A 51 -12.67 -5.38 -8.40
N LEU A 52 -12.18 -5.32 -7.17
CA LEU A 52 -10.82 -4.90 -6.84
C LEU A 52 -10.11 -6.03 -6.09
N VAL A 53 -9.06 -6.57 -6.67
CA VAL A 53 -8.20 -7.58 -6.04
C VAL A 53 -6.77 -7.06 -6.02
N VAL A 54 -6.16 -7.01 -4.85
CA VAL A 54 -4.78 -6.56 -4.69
C VAL A 54 -3.90 -7.66 -4.12
N THR A 55 -2.68 -7.72 -4.60
CA THR A 55 -1.66 -8.69 -4.20
C THR A 55 -0.33 -7.98 -3.93
N PHE A 56 0.65 -8.71 -3.37
CA PHE A 56 1.99 -8.15 -3.19
C PHE A 56 2.88 -8.25 -4.44
N THR A 57 2.63 -9.23 -5.31
CA THR A 57 3.49 -9.47 -6.48
C THR A 57 2.69 -9.49 -7.77
N VAL A 58 3.31 -9.02 -8.85
CA VAL A 58 2.74 -9.07 -10.20
C VAL A 58 2.42 -10.51 -10.62
N LEU A 59 3.28 -11.45 -10.24
CA LEU A 59 3.07 -12.88 -10.52
C LEU A 59 1.78 -13.38 -9.87
N ALA A 60 1.55 -13.07 -8.59
CA ALA A 60 0.34 -13.45 -7.87
C ALA A 60 -0.92 -12.82 -8.47
N ALA A 61 -0.86 -11.55 -8.89
CA ALA A 61 -1.98 -10.89 -9.57
C ALA A 61 -2.33 -11.57 -10.90
N ASN A 62 -1.33 -11.89 -11.71
CA ASN A 62 -1.53 -12.60 -12.97
C ASN A 62 -2.05 -14.04 -12.76
N GLU A 63 -1.55 -14.73 -11.74
CA GLU A 63 -2.04 -16.05 -11.36
C GLU A 63 -3.51 -16.03 -10.93
N MET A 64 -3.89 -15.05 -10.11
CA MET A 64 -5.27 -14.82 -9.71
C MET A 64 -6.19 -14.62 -10.91
N LYS A 65 -5.80 -13.74 -11.83
CA LYS A 65 -6.54 -13.48 -13.07
C LYS A 65 -6.70 -14.76 -13.90
N SER A 66 -5.62 -15.49 -14.11
CA SER A 66 -5.62 -16.75 -14.88
C SER A 66 -6.51 -17.81 -14.24
N ARG A 67 -6.47 -17.93 -12.91
CA ARG A 67 -7.30 -18.90 -12.17
C ARG A 67 -8.79 -18.51 -12.21
N LEU A 68 -9.14 -17.24 -12.15
CA LEU A 68 -10.54 -16.78 -12.30
C LEU A 68 -11.06 -17.09 -13.70
N ILE A 69 -10.28 -16.78 -14.74
CA ILE A 69 -10.64 -17.12 -16.12
C ILE A 69 -10.82 -18.63 -16.28
N SER A 70 -9.93 -19.45 -15.70
CA SER A 70 -10.05 -20.91 -15.73
C SER A 70 -11.34 -21.37 -15.03
N ARG A 71 -11.68 -20.79 -13.88
CA ARG A 71 -12.92 -21.12 -13.15
C ARG A 71 -14.18 -20.83 -13.98
N LEU A 72 -14.21 -19.67 -14.66
CA LEU A 72 -15.32 -19.31 -15.57
C LEU A 72 -15.36 -20.22 -16.78
N LYS A 73 -14.21 -20.61 -17.33
CA LYS A 73 -14.11 -21.53 -18.44
C LYS A 73 -14.65 -22.93 -18.09
N ASP A 74 -14.36 -23.41 -16.88
CA ASP A 74 -14.92 -24.67 -16.39
C ASP A 74 -16.45 -24.63 -16.33
N GLU A 75 -17.03 -23.52 -15.85
CA GLU A 75 -18.47 -23.32 -15.83
C GLU A 75 -19.08 -23.25 -17.23
N LEU A 76 -18.41 -22.56 -18.16
CA LEU A 76 -18.83 -22.45 -19.56
C LEU A 76 -18.98 -23.84 -20.23
N GLN A 77 -18.10 -24.79 -19.87
CA GLN A 77 -18.15 -26.16 -20.43
C GLN A 77 -19.38 -26.95 -19.94
N HIS A 78 -19.88 -26.62 -18.75
CA HIS A 78 -21.01 -27.34 -18.13
C HIS A 78 -22.37 -26.64 -18.36
N THR A 79 -22.34 -25.40 -18.84
CA THR A 79 -23.56 -24.60 -19.08
C THR A 79 -24.07 -24.84 -20.52
N GLN A 80 -25.34 -25.24 -20.65
CA GLN A 80 -26.03 -25.40 -21.93
C GLN A 80 -26.91 -24.22 -22.32
N ASP A 81 -27.18 -23.32 -21.38
CA ASP A 81 -27.98 -22.10 -21.58
C ASP A 81 -27.15 -21.06 -22.36
N GLU A 82 -27.56 -20.75 -23.58
CA GLU A 82 -26.86 -19.81 -24.46
C GLU A 82 -26.76 -18.41 -23.88
N THR A 83 -27.74 -17.95 -23.11
CA THR A 83 -27.69 -16.65 -22.45
C THR A 83 -26.59 -16.62 -21.39
N LYS A 84 -26.53 -17.63 -20.56
CA LYS A 84 -25.47 -17.77 -19.54
C LYS A 84 -24.10 -17.95 -20.18
N ARG A 85 -24.01 -18.67 -21.28
CA ARG A 85 -22.77 -18.84 -22.03
C ARG A 85 -22.22 -17.50 -22.51
N THR A 86 -23.07 -16.67 -23.09
CA THR A 86 -22.69 -15.33 -23.55
C THR A 86 -22.23 -14.45 -22.37
N GLN A 87 -22.95 -14.45 -21.24
CA GLN A 87 -22.57 -13.73 -20.05
C GLN A 87 -21.19 -14.16 -19.50
N ILE A 88 -20.91 -15.47 -19.47
CA ILE A 88 -19.61 -15.98 -19.01
C ILE A 88 -18.49 -15.54 -19.96
N LEU A 89 -18.73 -15.55 -21.27
CA LEU A 89 -17.74 -15.08 -22.25
C LEU A 89 -17.45 -13.59 -22.09
N ASP A 90 -18.48 -12.77 -21.86
CA ASP A 90 -18.33 -11.34 -21.60
C ASP A 90 -17.53 -11.10 -20.32
N MET A 91 -17.83 -11.81 -19.23
CA MET A 91 -17.07 -11.75 -17.97
C MET A 91 -15.59 -12.13 -18.17
N MET A 92 -15.31 -13.15 -18.98
CA MET A 92 -13.94 -13.57 -19.27
C MET A 92 -13.16 -12.51 -20.05
N GLU A 93 -13.82 -11.79 -20.95
CA GLU A 93 -13.20 -10.66 -21.67
C GLU A 93 -12.97 -9.48 -20.76
N GLU A 94 -13.96 -9.08 -19.94
CA GLU A 94 -13.82 -8.02 -18.94
C GLU A 94 -12.72 -8.31 -17.91
N LEU A 95 -12.52 -9.58 -17.49
CA LEU A 95 -11.47 -9.95 -16.56
C LEU A 95 -10.06 -9.63 -17.07
N LYS A 96 -9.84 -9.51 -18.37
CA LYS A 96 -8.54 -9.15 -18.93
C LYS A 96 -8.12 -7.74 -18.50
N THR A 97 -9.08 -6.85 -18.33
CA THR A 97 -8.88 -5.45 -17.95
C THR A 97 -9.27 -5.14 -16.50
N ALA A 98 -9.78 -6.15 -15.76
CA ALA A 98 -10.22 -6.00 -14.38
C ALA A 98 -9.11 -5.49 -13.46
N SER A 99 -9.51 -4.82 -12.39
CA SER A 99 -8.63 -4.29 -11.34
C SER A 99 -8.07 -5.40 -10.44
N ILE A 100 -7.30 -6.30 -11.03
CA ILE A 100 -6.55 -7.35 -10.35
C ILE A 100 -5.08 -7.01 -10.53
N ASP A 101 -4.42 -6.47 -9.50
CA ASP A 101 -3.08 -5.90 -9.60
C ASP A 101 -2.31 -5.97 -8.27
N THR A 102 -1.07 -5.53 -8.28
CA THR A 102 -0.37 -5.24 -7.02
C THR A 102 -0.92 -3.97 -6.37
N ILE A 103 -0.66 -3.80 -5.07
CA ILE A 103 -1.00 -2.55 -4.35
C ILE A 103 -0.35 -1.35 -5.07
N ASP A 104 0.92 -1.45 -5.43
CA ASP A 104 1.63 -0.37 -6.14
C ASP A 104 1.09 -0.13 -7.55
N GLY A 105 0.72 -1.21 -8.27
CA GLY A 105 0.08 -1.12 -9.57
C GLY A 105 -1.27 -0.41 -9.51
N PHE A 106 -2.09 -0.74 -8.52
CA PHE A 106 -3.37 -0.07 -8.26
C PHE A 106 -3.16 1.40 -7.92
N ASN A 107 -2.23 1.72 -7.02
CA ASN A 107 -1.90 3.10 -6.64
C ASN A 107 -1.43 3.91 -7.86
N SER A 108 -0.53 3.36 -8.67
CA SER A 108 -0.05 4.02 -9.89
C SER A 108 -1.16 4.30 -10.90
N LYS A 109 -2.08 3.35 -11.10
CA LYS A 109 -3.25 3.54 -11.96
C LYS A 109 -4.19 4.61 -11.41
N THR A 110 -4.42 4.63 -10.11
CA THR A 110 -5.26 5.61 -9.43
C THR A 110 -4.68 7.01 -9.56
N ILE A 111 -3.38 7.19 -9.30
CA ILE A 111 -2.70 8.47 -9.47
C ILE A 111 -2.79 8.95 -10.92
N ARG A 112 -2.55 8.06 -11.90
CA ARG A 112 -2.68 8.41 -13.33
C ARG A 112 -4.10 8.73 -13.76
N LYS A 113 -5.11 8.19 -13.11
CA LYS A 113 -6.52 8.49 -13.39
C LYS A 113 -6.91 9.87 -12.84
N TYR A 114 -6.39 10.25 -11.68
CA TYR A 114 -6.73 11.47 -10.95
C TYR A 114 -5.62 12.51 -10.92
N PHE A 115 -4.64 12.44 -11.84
CA PHE A 115 -3.47 13.32 -11.86
C PHE A 115 -3.84 14.81 -11.86
N TYR A 116 -4.92 15.16 -12.53
CA TYR A 116 -5.38 16.55 -12.62
C TYR A 116 -5.86 17.09 -11.28
N GLU A 117 -6.60 16.29 -10.51
CA GLU A 117 -7.07 16.67 -9.17
C GLU A 117 -5.92 16.84 -8.17
N LEU A 118 -4.84 16.10 -8.40
CA LEU A 118 -3.62 16.15 -7.59
C LEU A 118 -2.63 17.22 -8.04
N ASN A 119 -2.94 18.02 -9.07
CA ASN A 119 -2.03 18.99 -9.69
C ASN A 119 -0.69 18.37 -10.14
N LEU A 120 -0.72 17.13 -10.62
CA LEU A 120 0.45 16.39 -11.09
C LEU A 120 0.51 16.41 -12.62
N SER A 121 1.71 16.17 -13.17
CA SER A 121 1.86 15.97 -14.61
C SER A 121 1.22 14.64 -15.05
N PRO A 122 0.60 14.55 -16.23
CA PRO A 122 0.12 13.28 -16.77
C PRO A 122 1.26 12.25 -17.00
N ASN A 123 2.47 12.72 -17.21
CA ASN A 123 3.67 11.89 -17.39
C ASN A 123 4.39 11.68 -16.04
N ILE A 124 3.71 10.99 -15.11
CA ILE A 124 4.29 10.62 -13.82
C ILE A 124 5.12 9.36 -14.02
N GLU A 125 6.39 9.42 -13.63
CA GLU A 125 7.29 8.29 -13.60
C GLU A 125 7.72 7.99 -12.16
N ILE A 126 7.87 6.71 -11.85
CA ILE A 126 8.48 6.26 -10.60
C ILE A 126 10.00 6.39 -10.80
N ILE A 127 10.63 7.25 -10.01
CA ILE A 127 12.07 7.46 -10.07
C ILE A 127 12.83 6.21 -9.58
N SER A 128 13.99 5.97 -10.15
CA SER A 128 14.91 4.92 -9.68
C SER A 128 15.49 5.26 -8.30
N ASP A 129 15.94 4.24 -7.57
CA ASP A 129 16.61 4.44 -6.28
C ASP A 129 17.82 5.38 -6.39
N ALA A 130 18.62 5.24 -7.44
CA ALA A 130 19.77 6.14 -7.68
C ALA A 130 19.34 7.60 -7.89
N THR A 131 18.24 7.83 -8.59
CA THR A 131 17.69 9.19 -8.79
C THR A 131 17.14 9.74 -7.47
N ARG A 132 16.46 8.91 -6.69
CA ARG A 132 15.97 9.28 -5.35
C ARG A 132 17.13 9.69 -4.45
N ASP A 133 18.18 8.88 -4.38
CA ASP A 133 19.35 9.12 -3.54
C ASP A 133 20.09 10.40 -3.94
N TYR A 134 20.15 10.70 -5.24
CA TYR A 134 20.67 11.97 -5.72
C TYR A 134 19.87 13.17 -5.18
N PHE A 135 18.53 13.11 -5.24
CA PHE A 135 17.69 14.18 -4.73
C PHE A 135 17.79 14.32 -3.21
N ILE A 136 17.83 13.21 -2.48
CA ILE A 136 17.99 13.19 -1.01
C ILE A 136 19.33 13.83 -0.63
N THR A 137 20.43 13.45 -1.28
CA THR A 137 21.76 14.02 -1.02
C THR A 137 21.78 15.52 -1.29
N ARG A 138 21.15 15.96 -2.37
CA ARG A 138 21.04 17.38 -2.71
C ARG A 138 20.20 18.15 -1.70
N ALA A 139 19.06 17.60 -1.26
CA ALA A 139 18.21 18.18 -0.24
C ALA A 139 18.95 18.27 1.10
N MET A 140 19.66 17.19 1.49
CA MET A 140 20.46 17.15 2.71
C MET A 140 21.52 18.25 2.72
N LYS A 141 22.26 18.42 1.61
CA LYS A 141 23.25 19.48 1.48
C LYS A 141 22.62 20.86 1.72
N LYS A 142 21.48 21.15 1.09
CA LYS A 142 20.74 22.41 1.27
C LYS A 142 20.27 22.61 2.71
N THR A 143 19.82 21.54 3.35
CA THR A 143 19.38 21.58 4.78
C THR A 143 20.57 21.89 5.68
N MET A 144 21.71 21.25 5.49
CA MET A 144 22.92 21.48 6.26
C MET A 144 23.47 22.90 6.04
N ASP A 145 23.44 23.39 4.81
CA ASP A 145 23.84 24.79 4.50
C ASP A 145 22.92 25.81 5.20
N THR A 146 21.65 25.49 5.38
CA THR A 146 20.68 26.34 6.09
C THR A 146 20.89 26.28 7.59
N LEU A 147 21.04 25.08 8.15
CA LEU A 147 21.30 24.86 9.57
C LEU A 147 22.62 25.51 10.02
N SER A 148 23.67 25.41 9.21
CA SER A 148 25.00 25.97 9.52
C SER A 148 25.01 27.49 9.73
N ARG A 149 23.97 28.20 9.30
CA ARG A 149 23.80 29.65 9.51
C ARG A 149 23.30 29.99 10.91
N ASP A 150 22.71 29.02 11.61
CA ASP A 150 22.22 29.15 12.97
C ASP A 150 23.19 28.42 13.92
N GLU A 151 24.22 29.16 14.38
CA GLU A 151 25.30 28.60 15.20
C GLU A 151 24.77 28.03 16.53
N GLU A 152 23.76 28.62 17.12
CA GLU A 152 23.19 28.18 18.39
C GLU A 152 22.52 26.82 18.22
N LYS A 153 21.66 26.65 17.22
CA LYS A 153 21.01 25.37 16.93
C LYS A 153 22.01 24.28 16.57
N VAL A 154 23.00 24.61 15.75
CA VAL A 154 24.04 23.64 15.37
C VAL A 154 24.79 23.15 16.61
N ASN A 155 25.17 24.05 17.52
CA ASN A 155 25.87 23.64 18.75
C ASN A 155 25.00 22.74 19.63
N ILE A 156 23.72 23.10 19.85
CA ILE A 156 22.79 22.26 20.61
C ILE A 156 22.65 20.86 19.98
N MET A 157 22.49 20.79 18.67
CA MET A 157 22.37 19.51 17.98
C MET A 157 23.64 18.66 18.05
N LEU A 158 24.81 19.28 17.92
CA LEU A 158 26.09 18.57 18.07
C LEU A 158 26.33 18.08 19.51
N ASP A 159 25.95 18.86 20.51
CA ASP A 159 26.08 18.49 21.92
C ASP A 159 25.12 17.34 22.28
N LEU A 160 23.89 17.34 21.77
CA LEU A 160 22.89 16.31 22.05
C LEU A 160 23.18 14.99 21.36
N TYR A 161 23.60 15.03 20.09
CA TYR A 161 23.68 13.82 19.24
C TYR A 161 25.11 13.37 18.96
N GLY A 162 26.10 14.08 19.47
CA GLY A 162 27.52 13.80 19.27
C GLY A 162 27.98 14.12 17.85
N GLY A 163 29.12 14.74 17.77
CA GLY A 163 29.73 15.16 16.52
C GLY A 163 30.69 16.32 16.80
N ASN A 164 31.31 16.83 15.77
CA ASN A 164 32.07 18.05 15.83
C ASN A 164 31.72 18.94 14.64
N ARG A 165 32.06 20.22 14.71
CA ARG A 165 31.76 21.19 13.64
C ARG A 165 32.38 20.83 12.27
N ARG A 166 33.28 19.86 12.20
CA ARG A 166 33.93 19.40 10.97
C ARG A 166 33.28 18.12 10.41
N ASN A 167 32.54 17.38 11.24
CA ASN A 167 31.92 16.12 10.83
C ASN A 167 30.45 16.10 11.25
N PHE A 168 29.56 16.39 10.30
CA PHE A 168 28.11 16.35 10.44
C PHE A 168 27.50 14.99 10.06
N GLU A 169 28.31 13.96 9.78
CA GLU A 169 27.81 12.66 9.29
C GLU A 169 26.73 12.09 10.19
N ARG A 170 27.00 12.04 11.49
CA ARG A 170 26.04 11.50 12.45
C ARG A 170 24.73 12.30 12.52
N LEU A 171 24.81 13.63 12.40
CA LEU A 171 23.63 14.48 12.34
C LEU A 171 22.86 14.26 11.06
N GLN A 172 23.55 14.10 9.93
CA GLN A 172 22.93 13.78 8.63
C GLN A 172 22.22 12.43 8.66
N GLU A 173 22.84 11.39 9.22
CA GLU A 173 22.24 10.06 9.42
C GLU A 173 20.96 10.18 10.27
N LEU A 174 20.99 10.91 11.35
CA LEU A 174 19.84 11.08 12.24
C LEU A 174 18.69 11.82 11.55
N ILE A 175 18.99 12.85 10.77
CA ILE A 175 18.00 13.58 9.97
C ILE A 175 17.37 12.65 8.92
N LEU A 176 18.20 11.83 8.25
CA LEU A 176 17.71 10.86 7.26
C LEU A 176 16.82 9.80 7.89
N ASP A 177 17.25 9.19 9.00
CA ASP A 177 16.45 8.20 9.72
C ASP A 177 15.12 8.78 10.18
N SER A 178 15.14 10.00 10.73
CA SER A 178 13.93 10.71 11.14
C SER A 178 13.01 10.95 9.93
N PHE A 179 13.57 11.41 8.81
CA PHE A 179 12.81 11.63 7.58
C PHE A 179 12.15 10.34 7.08
N TYR A 180 12.88 9.22 7.02
CA TYR A 180 12.31 7.95 6.58
C TYR A 180 11.22 7.43 7.51
N ASN A 181 11.35 7.64 8.81
CA ASN A 181 10.34 7.23 9.79
C ASN A 181 9.04 8.02 9.66
N VAL A 182 9.11 9.31 9.31
CA VAL A 182 7.92 10.18 9.26
C VAL A 182 7.37 10.38 7.83
N SER A 183 8.17 10.13 6.79
CA SER A 183 7.79 10.41 5.39
C SER A 183 6.55 9.66 4.90
N ASN A 184 6.19 8.56 5.54
CA ASN A 184 5.01 7.75 5.21
C ASN A 184 3.76 8.14 6.02
N LEU A 185 3.85 9.13 6.91
CA LEU A 185 2.71 9.59 7.70
C LEU A 185 1.81 10.51 6.88
N TYR A 186 0.51 10.36 7.07
CA TYR A 186 -0.49 11.14 6.34
C TYR A 186 -0.40 12.65 6.63
N ASN A 187 -0.12 13.02 7.88
CA ASN A 187 -0.02 14.41 8.31
C ASN A 187 1.25 14.62 9.15
N ILE A 188 2.37 14.85 8.47
CA ILE A 188 3.69 14.96 9.11
C ILE A 188 3.76 16.16 10.05
N ASP A 189 3.23 17.33 9.65
CA ASP A 189 3.31 18.56 10.44
C ASP A 189 2.52 18.45 11.74
N GLU A 190 1.33 17.85 11.70
CA GLU A 190 0.52 17.59 12.88
C GLU A 190 1.19 16.56 13.80
N PHE A 191 1.73 15.48 13.24
CA PHE A 191 2.47 14.49 14.01
C PHE A 191 3.67 15.08 14.73
N LEU A 192 4.49 15.86 14.04
CA LEU A 192 5.68 16.50 14.63
C LEU A 192 5.28 17.51 15.71
N SER A 193 4.25 18.31 15.46
CA SER A 193 3.76 19.31 16.44
C SER A 193 3.21 18.65 17.70
N ASN A 194 2.43 17.58 17.56
CA ASN A 194 1.87 16.84 18.69
C ASN A 194 2.95 16.08 19.46
N SER A 195 3.90 15.45 18.77
CA SER A 195 5.00 14.71 19.40
C SER A 195 5.87 15.65 20.25
N VAL A 196 6.20 16.85 19.73
CA VAL A 196 6.95 17.85 20.52
C VAL A 196 6.16 18.27 21.74
N ALA A 197 4.85 18.50 21.62
CA ALA A 197 4.00 18.91 22.75
C ALA A 197 3.91 17.83 23.82
N GLU A 198 3.78 16.54 23.43
CA GLU A 198 3.73 15.41 24.35
C GLU A 198 5.03 15.20 25.13
N TYR A 199 6.18 15.39 24.50
CA TYR A 199 7.48 15.23 25.17
C TYR A 199 7.87 16.43 26.02
N VAL A 200 7.51 17.65 25.65
CA VAL A 200 7.91 18.88 26.36
C VAL A 200 6.98 19.20 27.54
N ALA A 201 5.71 18.83 27.49
CA ALA A 201 4.75 19.10 28.57
C ALA A 201 5.14 18.46 29.92
N PRO A 202 5.57 17.18 30.00
CA PRO A 202 6.02 16.58 31.26
C PRO A 202 7.27 17.26 31.84
N LEU A 203 8.24 17.60 30.98
CA LEU A 203 9.50 18.26 31.42
C LEU A 203 9.24 19.64 32.03
N LYS A 204 8.28 20.40 31.52
CA LYS A 204 7.88 21.68 32.11
C LYS A 204 7.23 21.52 33.49
N SER A 205 6.45 20.45 33.68
CA SER A 205 5.83 20.19 34.99
C SER A 205 6.82 19.75 36.05
N GLU A 206 7.86 19.01 35.69
CA GLU A 206 8.94 18.61 36.61
C GLU A 206 9.86 19.79 37.01
N LEU A 207 10.10 20.73 36.10
CA LEU A 207 10.90 21.93 36.38
C LEU A 207 10.19 22.93 37.33
N ILE A 208 8.86 22.93 37.35
CA ILE A 208 8.07 23.81 38.24
C ILE A 208 7.99 23.24 39.67
N VAL A 209 8.13 21.95 39.86
CA VAL A 209 8.07 21.29 41.19
C VAL A 209 9.39 21.42 41.98
N ASN A 210 10.51 21.79 41.34
CA ASN A 210 11.84 21.91 41.95
C ASN A 210 12.30 23.35 42.18
N GLN A 211 11.41 24.35 42.17
CA GLN A 211 11.60 25.71 42.63
C GLN A 211 10.79 25.99 43.91
#